data_cabc8105375939d842811ccf108e7dcd
#
_entry.id   cabc8105375939d842811ccf108e7dcd
#
_cell.length_a   1.000
_cell.length_b   1.000
_cell.length_c   1.000
_cell.angle_alpha   90.00
_cell.angle_beta   90.00
_cell.angle_gamma   90.00
#
_symmetry.space_group_name_H-M   'P 1'
#
loop_
_entity.id
_entity.type
_entity.pdbx_description
1 polymer ?
#
loop_
_entity_poly.entity_id
_entity_poly.type
_entity_poly.pdbx_seq_one_letter_code
_entity_poly.pdbx_strand_id
1 'polypeptide(L)'
;MNENLYSMFQLACERVGRTEVANRCGLHLGTIKRWIELEAVPHQYWFDLARILEINVDYESFTAKEKDQFFTEPSAAADSLSILYQVLRQNNLDPNDYTFIEPSAGDGSFFNCLPPERRIGLDIEARLVDVIEQDFLTWTPPPGKYICVGNPPFGLRGHTALQFINHAATFCEFVAFIVPQLFNSNGKGSCKKRVKGLNLIHSENTDTNFHNPDGTNVSVNVIYQIWSRNIKSSEVTHNLDGILKLVSLSDGGTPASTRNKDLHYNCDYYLPSTVFGSKSMRLYDTFDDLPLRRGYGIIILDNFIKIDAIIRTTDWSGVAFTSTNNAYNLRFDLITNHIATNL
;
A
#
# COMPACT_ATOMS: atom_id res chain seq x y z
N MET A 1 15.30 12.86 23.47
CA MET A 1 16.27 12.57 22.39
C MET A 1 15.89 13.41 21.16
N ASN A 2 16.46 14.61 21.03
CA ASN A 2 16.29 15.44 19.83
C ASN A 2 17.65 15.55 19.15
N GLU A 3 18.23 14.43 18.76
CA GLU A 3 19.16 14.51 17.67
C GLU A 3 18.37 14.99 16.46
N ASN A 4 18.82 16.08 15.87
CA ASN A 4 18.17 16.66 14.72
C ASN A 4 18.13 15.60 13.63
N LEU A 5 16.95 15.07 13.29
CA LEU A 5 16.76 14.02 12.30
C LEU A 5 17.41 14.37 10.95
N TYR A 6 17.55 15.66 10.67
CA TYR A 6 18.28 16.16 9.52
C TYR A 6 19.80 15.87 9.63
N SER A 7 20.38 15.95 10.84
CA SER A 7 21.79 15.56 11.06
C SER A 7 22.00 14.05 10.83
N MET A 8 21.08 13.19 11.29
CA MET A 8 21.12 11.76 10.98
C MET A 8 21.06 11.51 9.46
N PHE A 9 20.20 12.23 8.76
CA PHE A 9 20.11 12.14 7.30
C PHE A 9 21.41 12.59 6.62
N GLN A 10 22.06 13.66 7.08
CA GLN A 10 23.34 14.09 6.55
C GLN A 10 24.42 13.02 6.74
N LEU A 11 24.54 12.44 7.95
CA LEU A 11 25.45 11.33 8.22
C LEU A 11 25.16 10.10 7.35
N ALA A 12 23.89 9.74 7.16
CA ALA A 12 23.50 8.66 6.26
C ALA A 12 23.92 8.94 4.80
N CYS A 13 23.77 10.19 4.34
CA CYS A 13 24.23 10.60 3.01
C CYS A 13 25.76 10.57 2.86
N GLU A 14 26.50 10.89 3.90
CA GLU A 14 27.96 10.77 3.94
C GLU A 14 28.41 9.31 3.90
N ARG A 15 27.71 8.43 4.64
CA ARG A 15 28.04 7.01 4.75
C ARG A 15 27.79 6.23 3.46
N VAL A 16 26.61 6.38 2.85
CA VAL A 16 26.19 5.54 1.72
C VAL A 16 25.85 6.31 0.44
N GLY A 17 25.85 7.64 0.47
CA GLY A 17 25.45 8.49 -0.64
C GLY A 17 23.94 8.72 -0.77
N ARG A 18 23.55 9.87 -1.35
CA ARG A 18 22.15 10.31 -1.47
C ARG A 18 21.27 9.34 -2.26
N THR A 19 21.81 8.72 -3.30
CA THR A 19 21.07 7.75 -4.13
C THR A 19 20.74 6.50 -3.34
N GLU A 20 21.70 6.01 -2.55
CA GLU A 20 21.49 4.82 -1.73
C GLU A 20 20.55 5.09 -0.54
N VAL A 21 20.63 6.26 0.09
CA VAL A 21 19.64 6.69 1.08
C VAL A 21 18.24 6.69 0.45
N ALA A 22 18.07 7.25 -0.76
CA ALA A 22 16.79 7.23 -1.45
C ALA A 22 16.31 5.79 -1.69
N ASN A 23 17.19 4.90 -2.15
CA ASN A 23 16.87 3.50 -2.42
C ASN A 23 16.42 2.76 -1.14
N ARG A 24 17.21 2.87 -0.05
CA ARG A 24 16.91 2.20 1.23
C ARG A 24 15.66 2.77 1.89
N CYS A 25 15.44 4.08 1.82
CA CYS A 25 14.19 4.69 2.23
C CYS A 25 13.04 4.50 1.23
N GLY A 26 13.23 3.80 0.10
CA GLY A 26 12.21 3.59 -0.92
C GLY A 26 11.67 4.90 -1.52
N LEU A 27 12.49 5.92 -1.66
CA LEU A 27 12.13 7.28 -2.08
C LEU A 27 12.66 7.61 -3.47
N HIS A 28 11.99 8.57 -4.11
CA HIS A 28 12.55 9.20 -5.31
C HIS A 28 13.61 10.25 -4.92
N LEU A 29 14.68 10.39 -5.71
CA LEU A 29 15.74 11.37 -5.47
C LEU A 29 15.22 12.82 -5.32
N GLY A 30 14.11 13.15 -5.96
CA GLY A 30 13.44 14.45 -5.79
C GLY A 30 12.97 14.71 -4.35
N THR A 31 12.60 13.66 -3.60
CA THR A 31 12.26 13.78 -2.17
C THR A 31 13.51 14.10 -1.35
N ILE A 32 14.62 13.43 -1.64
CA ILE A 32 15.92 13.70 -0.99
C ILE A 32 16.37 15.15 -1.24
N LYS A 33 16.25 15.63 -2.49
CA LYS A 33 16.55 17.04 -2.81
C LYS A 33 15.71 18.01 -1.98
N ARG A 34 14.40 17.73 -1.86
CA ARG A 34 13.50 18.54 -1.05
C ARG A 34 13.86 18.54 0.44
N TRP A 35 14.32 17.41 1.00
CA TRP A 35 14.79 17.35 2.38
C TRP A 35 16.02 18.23 2.62
N ILE A 36 16.92 18.28 1.63
CA ILE A 36 18.10 19.16 1.65
C ILE A 36 17.68 20.63 1.58
N GLU A 37 16.76 20.97 0.66
CA GLU A 37 16.26 22.35 0.48
C GLU A 37 15.52 22.87 1.71
N LEU A 38 14.80 21.99 2.42
CA LEU A 38 14.01 22.37 3.60
C LEU A 38 14.78 22.18 4.91
N GLU A 39 15.99 21.59 4.88
CA GLU A 39 16.77 21.18 6.06
C GLU A 39 15.92 20.38 7.07
N ALA A 40 15.00 19.56 6.54
CA ALA A 40 14.01 18.85 7.34
C ALA A 40 13.73 17.46 6.77
N VAL A 41 13.69 16.45 7.65
CA VAL A 41 13.29 15.08 7.34
C VAL A 41 12.05 14.75 8.17
N PRO A 42 11.00 14.17 7.57
CA PRO A 42 9.83 13.75 8.32
C PRO A 42 10.18 12.65 9.33
N HIS A 43 9.59 12.73 10.54
CA HIS A 43 9.95 11.86 11.69
C HIS A 43 9.78 10.36 11.39
N GLN A 44 8.83 9.98 10.55
CA GLN A 44 8.61 8.58 10.17
C GLN A 44 9.79 7.88 9.48
N TYR A 45 10.80 8.61 9.02
CA TYR A 45 12.02 8.02 8.44
C TYR A 45 13.13 7.80 9.47
N TRP A 46 12.83 7.99 10.75
CA TRP A 46 13.80 7.82 11.83
C TRP A 46 14.38 6.40 11.83
N PHE A 47 13.52 5.38 11.80
CA PHE A 47 13.97 3.97 11.78
C PHE A 47 14.74 3.61 10.52
N ASP A 48 14.38 4.17 9.35
CA ASP A 48 15.12 3.95 8.10
C ASP A 48 16.54 4.50 8.20
N LEU A 49 16.69 5.70 8.76
CA LEU A 49 18.00 6.32 8.96
C LEU A 49 18.81 5.59 10.03
N ALA A 50 18.17 5.15 11.10
CA ALA A 50 18.83 4.36 12.14
C ALA A 50 19.39 3.04 11.56
N ARG A 51 18.65 2.33 10.71
CA ARG A 51 19.14 1.14 10.00
C ARG A 51 20.32 1.46 9.07
N ILE A 52 20.26 2.56 8.32
CA ILE A 52 21.36 2.96 7.43
C ILE A 52 22.63 3.25 8.23
N LEU A 53 22.48 3.87 9.39
CA LEU A 53 23.57 4.23 10.28
C LEU A 53 24.00 3.10 11.21
N GLU A 54 23.28 1.96 11.21
CA GLU A 54 23.51 0.81 12.11
C GLU A 54 23.44 1.22 13.60
N ILE A 55 22.51 2.13 13.91
CA ILE A 55 22.24 2.54 15.29
C ILE A 55 21.44 1.42 15.97
N ASN A 56 21.89 0.99 17.14
CA ASN A 56 21.12 0.08 17.97
C ASN A 56 19.91 0.83 18.54
N VAL A 57 18.69 0.35 18.21
CA VAL A 57 17.43 1.00 18.56
C VAL A 57 16.86 0.34 19.80
N ASP A 58 16.63 1.11 20.84
CA ASP A 58 15.80 0.72 21.98
C ASP A 58 14.32 0.96 21.62
N TYR A 59 13.66 -0.08 21.08
CA TYR A 59 12.27 0.01 20.63
C TYR A 59 11.27 0.23 21.78
N GLU A 60 11.60 -0.15 23.01
CA GLU A 60 10.74 0.09 24.18
C GLU A 60 10.56 1.58 24.47
N SER A 61 11.53 2.41 24.07
CA SER A 61 11.46 3.86 24.24
C SER A 61 10.48 4.58 23.31
N PHE A 62 9.93 3.88 22.30
CA PHE A 62 8.97 4.43 21.33
C PHE A 62 7.54 4.00 21.64
N THR A 63 6.60 4.89 21.40
CA THR A 63 5.16 4.58 21.53
C THR A 63 4.68 3.61 20.44
N ALA A 64 3.58 2.91 20.70
CA ALA A 64 2.95 2.02 19.72
C ALA A 64 2.63 2.76 18.40
N LYS A 65 2.22 4.03 18.48
CA LYS A 65 1.95 4.87 17.31
C LYS A 65 3.21 5.18 16.49
N GLU A 66 4.35 5.41 17.13
CA GLU A 66 5.61 5.68 16.43
C GLU A 66 6.15 4.42 15.76
N LYS A 67 5.87 3.25 16.33
CA LYS A 67 6.18 1.94 15.77
C LYS A 67 5.14 1.46 14.75
N ASP A 68 4.03 2.20 14.55
CA ASP A 68 2.88 1.80 13.75
C ASP A 68 2.32 0.42 14.17
N GLN A 69 2.24 0.20 15.48
CA GLN A 69 1.95 -1.08 16.11
C GLN A 69 0.47 -1.19 16.44
N PHE A 70 -0.20 -2.11 15.77
CA PHE A 70 -1.56 -2.56 16.06
C PHE A 70 -1.69 -4.03 15.66
N PHE A 71 -2.54 -4.77 16.37
CA PHE A 71 -2.66 -6.22 16.25
C PHE A 71 -3.92 -6.61 15.50
N THR A 72 -3.83 -7.71 14.78
CA THR A 72 -4.93 -8.29 13.99
C THR A 72 -5.79 -9.19 14.87
N GLU A 73 -7.11 -9.18 14.71
CA GLU A 73 -7.97 -10.16 15.34
C GLU A 73 -7.62 -11.59 14.85
N PRO A 74 -7.55 -12.60 15.76
CA PRO A 74 -7.18 -13.98 15.37
C PRO A 74 -8.07 -14.59 14.29
N SER A 75 -9.36 -14.26 14.27
CA SER A 75 -10.29 -14.70 13.20
C SER A 75 -9.87 -14.19 11.83
N ALA A 76 -9.48 -12.93 11.73
CA ALA A 76 -9.04 -12.32 10.48
C ALA A 76 -7.71 -12.90 9.99
N ALA A 77 -6.81 -13.25 10.89
CA ALA A 77 -5.57 -13.96 10.56
C ALA A 77 -5.88 -15.35 9.99
N ALA A 78 -6.80 -16.10 10.62
CA ALA A 78 -7.23 -17.42 10.15
C ALA A 78 -7.91 -17.36 8.77
N ASP A 79 -8.81 -16.37 8.56
CA ASP A 79 -9.48 -16.15 7.27
C ASP A 79 -8.46 -15.82 6.17
N SER A 80 -7.50 -14.93 6.45
CA SER A 80 -6.41 -14.57 5.51
C SER A 80 -5.58 -15.81 5.12
N LEU A 81 -5.22 -16.67 6.08
CA LEU A 81 -4.49 -17.91 5.80
C LEU A 81 -5.33 -18.90 5.01
N SER A 82 -6.65 -18.99 5.27
CA SER A 82 -7.57 -19.82 4.50
C SER A 82 -7.59 -19.45 3.03
N ILE A 83 -7.63 -18.14 2.72
CA ILE A 83 -7.56 -17.59 1.37
C ILE A 83 -6.20 -17.94 0.73
N LEU A 84 -5.09 -17.76 1.44
CA LEU A 84 -3.77 -18.13 0.95
C LEU A 84 -3.71 -19.62 0.58
N TYR A 85 -4.17 -20.50 1.45
CA TYR A 85 -4.19 -21.95 1.19
C TYR A 85 -5.08 -22.31 -0.01
N GLN A 86 -6.20 -21.62 -0.18
CA GLN A 86 -7.05 -21.80 -1.36
C GLN A 86 -6.32 -21.38 -2.64
N VAL A 87 -5.66 -20.22 -2.65
CA VAL A 87 -4.90 -19.72 -3.80
C VAL A 87 -3.75 -20.66 -4.16
N LEU A 88 -3.03 -21.18 -3.17
CA LEU A 88 -1.96 -22.17 -3.41
C LEU A 88 -2.50 -23.45 -4.06
N ARG A 89 -3.58 -24.03 -3.53
CA ARG A 89 -4.23 -25.23 -4.08
C ARG A 89 -4.76 -25.03 -5.51
N GLN A 90 -5.35 -23.87 -5.79
CA GLN A 90 -5.80 -23.50 -7.15
C GLN A 90 -4.65 -23.46 -8.17
N ASN A 91 -3.44 -23.22 -7.70
CA ASN A 91 -2.22 -23.24 -8.52
C ASN A 91 -1.43 -24.56 -8.42
N ASN A 92 -2.05 -25.64 -7.89
CA ASN A 92 -1.45 -26.96 -7.71
C ASN A 92 -0.18 -26.96 -6.83
N LEU A 93 -0.17 -26.11 -5.79
CA LEU A 93 0.92 -26.02 -4.84
C LEU A 93 0.47 -26.55 -3.46
N ASP A 94 1.34 -27.34 -2.81
CA ASP A 94 1.09 -27.83 -1.47
C ASP A 94 1.67 -26.85 -0.44
N PRO A 95 0.84 -26.28 0.45
CA PRO A 95 1.33 -25.44 1.55
C PRO A 95 2.37 -26.15 2.43
N ASN A 96 2.38 -27.50 2.45
CA ASN A 96 3.31 -28.29 3.24
C ASN A 96 4.75 -28.25 2.72
N ASP A 97 4.97 -27.81 1.50
CA ASP A 97 6.31 -27.64 0.92
C ASP A 97 7.04 -26.40 1.41
N TYR A 98 6.37 -25.54 2.19
CA TYR A 98 6.87 -24.23 2.58
C TYR A 98 7.03 -24.07 4.09
N THR A 99 8.03 -23.29 4.48
CA THR A 99 8.12 -22.69 5.83
C THR A 99 7.52 -21.29 5.79
N PHE A 100 6.68 -20.99 6.77
CA PHE A 100 6.04 -19.68 6.89
C PHE A 100 6.89 -18.74 7.72
N ILE A 101 6.98 -17.49 7.27
CA ILE A 101 7.65 -16.40 8.00
C ILE A 101 6.60 -15.37 8.36
N GLU A 102 6.47 -15.08 9.65
CA GLU A 102 5.74 -13.91 10.11
C GLU A 102 6.73 -12.84 10.57
N PRO A 103 6.85 -11.71 9.82
CA PRO A 103 7.91 -10.73 10.00
C PRO A 103 7.63 -9.69 11.09
N SER A 104 6.44 -9.71 11.69
CA SER A 104 5.96 -8.77 12.73
C SER A 104 4.90 -9.46 13.57
N ALA A 105 5.33 -10.44 14.36
CA ALA A 105 4.45 -11.41 15.01
C ALA A 105 3.49 -10.79 16.05
N GLY A 106 3.86 -9.65 16.64
CA GLY A 106 3.01 -8.90 17.56
C GLY A 106 2.53 -9.72 18.74
N ASP A 107 1.20 -9.86 18.88
CA ASP A 107 0.56 -10.70 19.89
C ASP A 107 0.41 -12.18 19.46
N GLY A 108 0.81 -12.51 18.22
CA GLY A 108 0.80 -13.87 17.69
C GLY A 108 -0.44 -14.26 16.89
N SER A 109 -1.29 -13.34 16.49
CA SER A 109 -2.54 -13.65 15.80
C SER A 109 -2.35 -14.49 14.54
N PHE A 110 -1.38 -14.15 13.68
CA PHE A 110 -0.98 -15.01 12.55
C PHE A 110 -0.10 -16.16 13.00
N PHE A 111 0.92 -15.89 13.81
CA PHE A 111 1.93 -16.87 14.22
C PHE A 111 1.30 -18.13 14.82
N ASN A 112 0.31 -17.98 15.69
CA ASN A 112 -0.35 -19.10 16.35
C ASN A 112 -1.26 -19.92 15.40
N CYS A 113 -1.65 -19.36 14.25
CA CYS A 113 -2.41 -20.08 13.20
C CYS A 113 -1.51 -20.89 12.26
N LEU A 114 -0.17 -20.70 12.31
CA LEU A 114 0.79 -21.40 11.46
C LEU A 114 1.23 -22.74 12.07
N PRO A 115 1.59 -23.75 11.23
CA PRO A 115 2.12 -25.02 11.71
C PRO A 115 3.39 -24.82 12.55
N PRO A 116 3.43 -25.28 13.82
CA PRO A 116 4.57 -24.98 14.72
C PRO A 116 5.93 -25.43 14.20
N GLU A 117 5.99 -26.57 13.49
CA GLU A 117 7.21 -27.15 12.95
C GLU A 117 7.72 -26.47 11.68
N ARG A 118 6.93 -25.56 11.09
CA ARG A 118 7.24 -24.87 9.82
C ARG A 118 6.93 -23.40 9.87
N ARG A 119 7.19 -22.77 11.02
CA ARG A 119 7.01 -21.33 11.20
C ARG A 119 8.25 -20.67 11.77
N ILE A 120 8.49 -19.43 11.35
CA ILE A 120 9.49 -18.52 11.89
C ILE A 120 8.78 -17.21 12.17
N GLY A 121 8.79 -16.76 13.41
CA GLY A 121 8.27 -15.46 13.82
C GLY A 121 9.40 -14.49 14.12
N LEU A 122 9.26 -13.26 13.67
CA LEU A 122 10.13 -12.15 14.06
C LEU A 122 9.28 -11.00 14.59
N ASP A 123 9.84 -10.26 15.53
CA ASP A 123 9.31 -8.97 15.95
C ASP A 123 10.44 -8.11 16.52
N ILE A 124 10.32 -6.80 16.44
CA ILE A 124 11.26 -5.86 17.09
C ILE A 124 11.09 -5.84 18.62
N GLU A 125 9.96 -6.33 19.12
CA GLU A 125 9.61 -6.53 20.53
C GLU A 125 8.93 -7.89 20.68
N ALA A 126 9.72 -8.95 20.80
CA ALA A 126 9.18 -10.31 20.89
C ALA A 126 8.35 -10.52 22.17
N ARG A 127 7.06 -10.85 21.99
CA ARG A 127 6.10 -11.11 23.08
C ARG A 127 5.85 -12.60 23.30
N LEU A 128 6.31 -13.44 22.38
CA LEU A 128 6.13 -14.88 22.39
C LEU A 128 7.49 -15.57 22.47
N VAL A 129 7.55 -16.70 23.18
CA VAL A 129 8.81 -17.43 23.45
C VAL A 129 9.50 -17.89 22.17
N ASP A 130 8.72 -18.27 21.14
CA ASP A 130 9.25 -18.84 19.89
C ASP A 130 9.45 -17.77 18.79
N VAL A 131 9.33 -16.48 19.12
CA VAL A 131 9.54 -15.36 18.20
C VAL A 131 10.95 -14.78 18.40
N ILE A 132 11.64 -14.57 17.30
CA ILE A 132 12.98 -13.97 17.27
C ILE A 132 12.85 -12.46 17.44
N GLU A 133 13.50 -11.90 18.47
CA GLU A 133 13.54 -10.45 18.63
C GLU A 133 14.60 -9.86 17.70
N GLN A 134 14.12 -9.40 16.54
CA GLN A 134 14.97 -8.80 15.51
C GLN A 134 14.15 -7.98 14.51
N ASP A 135 14.75 -6.90 13.98
CA ASP A 135 14.19 -6.16 12.85
C ASP A 135 14.23 -7.01 11.59
N PHE A 136 13.05 -7.38 11.08
CA PHE A 136 12.88 -8.18 9.85
C PHE A 136 13.65 -7.61 8.65
N LEU A 137 13.72 -6.28 8.52
CA LEU A 137 14.39 -5.64 7.38
C LEU A 137 15.93 -5.80 7.40
N THR A 138 16.48 -6.33 8.50
CA THR A 138 17.92 -6.64 8.63
C THR A 138 18.19 -8.15 8.67
N TRP A 139 17.14 -8.99 8.68
CA TRP A 139 17.24 -10.43 8.81
C TRP A 139 17.02 -11.16 7.47
N THR A 140 17.67 -12.30 7.32
CA THR A 140 17.47 -13.21 6.18
C THR A 140 17.44 -14.66 6.66
N PRO A 141 16.54 -15.51 6.13
CA PRO A 141 16.50 -16.92 6.47
C PRO A 141 17.65 -17.71 5.81
N PRO A 142 17.96 -18.91 6.34
CA PRO A 142 18.78 -19.89 5.60
C PRO A 142 18.12 -20.27 4.26
N PRO A 143 18.84 -20.92 3.33
CA PRO A 143 18.24 -21.37 2.07
C PRO A 143 17.04 -22.29 2.29
N GLY A 144 15.93 -22.03 1.61
CA GLY A 144 14.67 -22.78 1.76
C GLY A 144 13.57 -22.27 0.86
N LYS A 145 12.37 -22.86 0.99
CA LYS A 145 11.14 -22.40 0.33
C LYS A 145 10.28 -21.69 1.36
N TYR A 146 9.99 -20.42 1.14
CA TYR A 146 9.33 -19.57 2.12
C TYR A 146 8.09 -18.88 1.56
N ILE A 147 7.11 -18.76 2.45
CA ILE A 147 5.95 -17.89 2.30
C ILE A 147 5.97 -16.89 3.45
N CYS A 148 5.97 -15.59 3.15
CA CYS A 148 5.87 -14.55 4.18
C CYS A 148 4.40 -14.17 4.36
N VAL A 149 3.89 -14.21 5.59
CA VAL A 149 2.48 -13.92 5.93
C VAL A 149 2.41 -12.95 7.09
N GLY A 150 1.31 -12.21 7.22
CA GLY A 150 1.09 -11.36 8.39
C GLY A 150 0.46 -10.01 8.09
N ASN A 151 0.54 -9.14 9.09
CA ASN A 151 0.13 -7.75 9.04
C ASN A 151 1.34 -6.86 9.39
N PRO A 152 2.17 -6.49 8.40
CA PRO A 152 3.35 -5.68 8.65
C PRO A 152 2.96 -4.25 9.05
N PRO A 153 3.83 -3.51 9.76
CA PRO A 153 3.61 -2.10 10.02
C PRO A 153 3.44 -1.34 8.70
N PHE A 154 2.43 -0.46 8.60
CA PHE A 154 2.09 0.17 7.32
C PHE A 154 3.04 1.30 6.95
N GLY A 155 3.41 2.12 7.92
CA GLY A 155 4.16 3.33 7.71
C GLY A 155 3.37 4.42 6.96
N LEU A 156 3.95 5.60 6.84
CA LEU A 156 3.30 6.68 6.10
C LEU A 156 3.07 6.27 4.64
N ARG A 157 1.81 6.32 4.21
CA ARG A 157 1.38 5.96 2.85
C ARG A 157 1.85 4.56 2.41
N GLY A 158 1.86 3.60 3.34
CA GLY A 158 2.24 2.23 3.05
C GLY A 158 3.74 2.01 2.80
N HIS A 159 4.58 2.95 3.24
CA HIS A 159 6.02 2.90 3.01
C HIS A 159 6.68 1.67 3.65
N THR A 160 6.41 1.44 4.94
CA THR A 160 7.00 0.33 5.69
C THR A 160 6.49 -1.02 5.17
N ALA A 161 5.17 -1.15 4.92
CA ALA A 161 4.61 -2.36 4.33
C ALA A 161 5.27 -2.69 2.97
N LEU A 162 5.55 -1.68 2.13
CA LEU A 162 6.26 -1.88 0.87
C LEU A 162 7.71 -2.34 1.08
N GLN A 163 8.40 -1.84 2.10
CA GLN A 163 9.74 -2.32 2.44
C GLN A 163 9.70 -3.79 2.87
N PHE A 164 8.73 -4.18 3.71
CA PHE A 164 8.53 -5.57 4.12
C PHE A 164 8.27 -6.50 2.93
N ILE A 165 7.37 -6.12 2.00
CA ILE A 165 7.11 -6.89 0.78
C ILE A 165 8.39 -7.04 -0.05
N ASN A 166 9.12 -5.94 -0.30
CA ASN A 166 10.30 -5.97 -1.14
C ASN A 166 11.47 -6.71 -0.49
N HIS A 167 11.59 -6.70 0.84
CA HIS A 167 12.59 -7.47 1.57
C HIS A 167 12.24 -8.96 1.51
N ALA A 168 11.01 -9.35 1.85
CA ALA A 168 10.52 -10.72 1.72
C ALA A 168 10.69 -11.26 0.29
N ALA A 169 10.47 -10.39 -0.72
CA ALA A 169 10.68 -10.74 -2.12
C ALA A 169 12.12 -11.14 -2.48
N THR A 170 13.10 -10.94 -1.63
CA THR A 170 14.47 -11.39 -1.91
C THR A 170 14.66 -12.89 -1.67
N PHE A 171 13.84 -13.52 -0.81
CA PHE A 171 13.97 -14.94 -0.41
C PHE A 171 12.65 -15.71 -0.42
N CYS A 172 11.48 -15.08 -0.36
CA CYS A 172 10.19 -15.77 -0.40
C CYS A 172 9.69 -16.02 -1.83
N GLU A 173 8.97 -17.12 -2.03
CA GLU A 173 8.21 -17.38 -3.26
C GLU A 173 6.85 -16.68 -3.25
N PHE A 174 6.28 -16.53 -2.06
CA PHE A 174 5.01 -15.83 -1.85
C PHE A 174 5.11 -14.83 -0.71
N VAL A 175 4.37 -13.74 -0.84
CA VAL A 175 4.11 -12.77 0.23
C VAL A 175 2.61 -12.55 0.30
N ALA A 176 2.03 -12.75 1.47
CA ALA A 176 0.59 -12.68 1.70
C ALA A 176 0.32 -11.79 2.93
N PHE A 177 0.03 -10.51 2.68
CA PHE A 177 -0.07 -9.50 3.73
C PHE A 177 -1.40 -8.77 3.74
N ILE A 178 -1.84 -8.42 4.93
CA ILE A 178 -2.81 -7.35 5.13
C ILE A 178 -2.07 -6.02 4.91
N VAL A 179 -2.57 -5.18 4.01
CA VAL A 179 -1.95 -3.90 3.64
C VAL A 179 -3.00 -2.80 3.50
N PRO A 180 -2.63 -1.50 3.61
CA PRO A 180 -3.57 -0.41 3.39
C PRO A 180 -4.23 -0.46 2.00
N GLN A 181 -5.48 -0.03 1.89
CA GLN A 181 -6.22 0.02 0.62
C GLN A 181 -5.51 0.81 -0.49
N LEU A 182 -4.59 1.71 -0.14
CA LEU A 182 -3.79 2.42 -1.14
C LEU A 182 -2.93 1.50 -2.05
N PHE A 183 -2.71 0.23 -1.65
CA PHE A 183 -2.08 -0.80 -2.49
C PHE A 183 -2.98 -1.26 -3.65
N ASN A 184 -4.28 -0.93 -3.66
CA ASN A 184 -5.14 -1.10 -4.83
C ASN A 184 -4.85 -0.09 -5.95
N SER A 185 -4.13 1.00 -5.65
CA SER A 185 -3.86 2.05 -6.63
C SER A 185 -2.84 1.63 -7.68
N ASN A 186 -3.19 1.78 -8.95
CA ASN A 186 -2.29 1.63 -10.10
C ASN A 186 -1.71 2.98 -10.59
N GLY A 187 -1.87 4.05 -9.81
CA GLY A 187 -1.30 5.35 -10.13
C GLY A 187 0.23 5.32 -10.24
N LYS A 188 0.81 6.26 -10.97
CA LYS A 188 2.27 6.40 -11.09
C LYS A 188 2.90 6.55 -9.70
N GLY A 189 3.84 5.66 -9.35
CA GLY A 189 4.52 5.67 -8.05
C GLY A 189 3.70 5.10 -6.89
N SER A 190 2.56 4.42 -7.16
CA SER A 190 1.80 3.69 -6.15
C SER A 190 2.65 2.57 -5.52
N CYS A 191 2.31 2.16 -4.30
CA CYS A 191 2.99 1.05 -3.61
C CYS A 191 2.96 -0.21 -4.46
N LYS A 192 1.80 -0.57 -5.04
CA LYS A 192 1.63 -1.73 -5.90
C LYS A 192 2.66 -1.77 -7.05
N LYS A 193 2.87 -0.65 -7.76
CA LYS A 193 3.84 -0.57 -8.87
C LYS A 193 5.31 -0.53 -8.43
N ARG A 194 5.56 -0.42 -7.15
CA ARG A 194 6.90 -0.38 -6.55
C ARG A 194 7.29 -1.69 -5.89
N VAL A 195 6.40 -2.68 -5.88
CA VAL A 195 6.75 -4.06 -5.52
C VAL A 195 7.71 -4.62 -6.57
N LYS A 196 8.79 -5.22 -6.12
CA LYS A 196 9.88 -5.73 -6.96
C LYS A 196 9.91 -7.25 -6.93
N GLY A 197 10.09 -7.88 -8.10
CA GLY A 197 10.33 -9.33 -8.20
C GLY A 197 9.15 -10.22 -7.87
N LEU A 198 7.96 -9.66 -7.64
CA LEU A 198 6.72 -10.37 -7.37
C LEU A 198 5.59 -9.83 -8.25
N ASN A 199 4.62 -10.69 -8.57
CA ASN A 199 3.39 -10.33 -9.25
C ASN A 199 2.21 -10.43 -8.28
N LEU A 200 1.29 -9.48 -8.31
CA LEU A 200 0.05 -9.58 -7.56
C LEU A 200 -0.85 -10.65 -8.20
N ILE A 201 -1.22 -11.68 -7.44
CA ILE A 201 -2.04 -12.80 -7.93
C ILE A 201 -3.41 -12.85 -7.26
N HIS A 202 -3.59 -12.20 -6.12
CA HIS A 202 -4.87 -12.09 -5.43
C HIS A 202 -4.95 -10.77 -4.67
N SER A 203 -6.14 -10.15 -4.66
CA SER A 203 -6.42 -8.94 -3.89
C SER A 203 -7.90 -8.87 -3.55
N GLU A 204 -8.23 -8.75 -2.28
CA GLU A 204 -9.61 -8.56 -1.83
C GLU A 204 -9.70 -7.61 -0.64
N ASN A 205 -10.87 -6.95 -0.50
CA ASN A 205 -11.15 -6.16 0.67
C ASN A 205 -11.37 -7.09 1.87
N THR A 206 -10.85 -6.72 3.03
CA THR A 206 -11.08 -7.45 4.27
C THR A 206 -11.67 -6.52 5.32
N ASP A 207 -12.77 -6.96 5.93
CA ASP A 207 -13.39 -6.30 7.07
C ASP A 207 -12.72 -6.82 8.34
N THR A 208 -11.54 -6.28 8.63
CA THR A 208 -10.72 -6.71 9.75
C THR A 208 -10.74 -5.66 10.85
N ASN A 209 -11.02 -6.09 12.06
CA ASN A 209 -10.80 -5.27 13.24
C ASN A 209 -9.38 -5.43 13.74
N PHE A 210 -8.84 -4.34 14.26
CA PHE A 210 -7.53 -4.28 14.87
C PHE A 210 -7.66 -3.76 16.30
N HIS A 211 -6.66 -4.03 17.11
CA HIS A 211 -6.57 -3.45 18.44
C HIS A 211 -5.15 -2.96 18.73
N ASN A 212 -5.06 -1.91 19.51
CA ASN A 212 -3.80 -1.42 20.06
C ASN A 212 -3.26 -2.38 21.13
N PRO A 213 -1.99 -2.26 21.53
CA PRO A 213 -1.43 -3.03 22.66
C PRO A 213 -2.19 -2.89 23.99
N ASP A 214 -2.95 -1.80 24.17
CA ASP A 214 -3.81 -1.55 25.34
C ASP A 214 -5.22 -2.17 25.21
N GLY A 215 -5.49 -2.89 24.11
CA GLY A 215 -6.79 -3.54 23.84
C GLY A 215 -7.85 -2.60 23.24
N THR A 216 -7.54 -1.33 22.97
CA THR A 216 -8.50 -0.42 22.34
C THR A 216 -8.63 -0.72 20.85
N ASN A 217 -9.87 -0.72 20.33
CA ASN A 217 -10.14 -1.04 18.94
C ASN A 217 -9.63 0.06 18.00
N VAL A 218 -9.06 -0.38 16.88
CA VAL A 218 -8.59 0.48 15.79
C VAL A 218 -9.31 0.07 14.51
N SER A 219 -9.90 1.02 13.81
CA SER A 219 -10.49 0.80 12.49
C SER A 219 -9.57 1.36 11.41
N VAL A 220 -9.08 0.50 10.54
CA VAL A 220 -8.22 0.86 9.40
C VAL A 220 -8.75 0.16 8.16
N ASN A 221 -8.90 0.91 7.08
CA ASN A 221 -9.29 0.34 5.79
C ASN A 221 -8.12 -0.40 5.15
N VAL A 222 -8.25 -1.71 5.03
CA VAL A 222 -7.22 -2.62 4.57
C VAL A 222 -7.71 -3.54 3.46
N ILE A 223 -6.76 -4.18 2.80
CA ILE A 223 -6.97 -5.25 1.85
C ILE A 223 -6.01 -6.38 2.16
N TYR A 224 -6.39 -7.59 1.82
CA TYR A 224 -5.48 -8.72 1.82
C TYR A 224 -4.94 -8.93 0.41
N GLN A 225 -3.62 -9.00 0.26
CA GLN A 225 -2.97 -9.21 -1.03
C GLN A 225 -1.99 -10.38 -0.97
N ILE A 226 -2.01 -11.21 -2.03
CA ILE A 226 -1.07 -12.29 -2.23
C ILE A 226 -0.23 -12.00 -3.47
N TRP A 227 1.07 -12.02 -3.27
CA TRP A 227 2.08 -11.78 -4.29
C TRP A 227 2.89 -13.03 -4.53
N SER A 228 3.26 -13.33 -5.78
CA SER A 228 4.03 -14.51 -6.16
C SER A 228 5.21 -14.16 -7.05
N ARG A 229 6.32 -14.86 -6.87
CA ARG A 229 7.49 -14.78 -7.73
C ARG A 229 7.25 -15.47 -9.08
N ASN A 230 6.59 -16.62 -9.05
CA ASN A 230 6.54 -17.57 -10.17
C ASN A 230 5.21 -17.53 -10.94
N ILE A 231 4.13 -17.08 -10.29
CA ILE A 231 2.81 -17.00 -10.91
C ILE A 231 2.65 -15.61 -11.51
N LYS A 232 2.23 -15.53 -12.76
CA LYS A 232 1.95 -14.26 -13.41
C LYS A 232 0.62 -13.70 -12.92
N SER A 233 0.53 -12.38 -12.83
CA SER A 233 -0.73 -11.70 -12.52
C SER A 233 -1.79 -12.04 -13.57
N SER A 234 -3.00 -12.36 -13.10
CA SER A 234 -4.19 -12.49 -13.93
C SER A 234 -4.93 -11.17 -14.09
N GLU A 235 -4.38 -10.04 -13.60
CA GLU A 235 -5.04 -8.74 -13.77
C GLU A 235 -5.27 -8.45 -15.24
N VAL A 236 -6.54 -8.39 -15.61
CA VAL A 236 -6.96 -7.96 -16.95
C VAL A 236 -6.79 -6.45 -17.01
N THR A 237 -5.88 -5.97 -17.82
CA THR A 237 -5.83 -4.55 -18.18
C THR A 237 -6.84 -4.31 -19.28
N HIS A 238 -7.92 -3.65 -18.93
CA HIS A 238 -8.91 -3.24 -19.95
C HIS A 238 -8.37 -2.05 -20.74
N ASN A 239 -8.46 -2.15 -22.07
CA ASN A 239 -8.19 -1.03 -22.96
C ASN A 239 -9.53 -0.50 -23.52
N LEU A 240 -9.80 0.78 -23.26
CA LEU A 240 -10.95 1.50 -23.80
C LEU A 240 -10.53 2.54 -24.85
N ASP A 241 -9.34 2.37 -25.47
CA ASP A 241 -8.89 3.25 -26.55
C ASP A 241 -9.90 3.27 -27.69
N GLY A 242 -10.22 4.48 -28.17
CA GLY A 242 -11.26 4.68 -29.19
C GLY A 242 -12.70 4.66 -28.67
N ILE A 243 -12.94 4.22 -27.44
CA ILE A 243 -14.26 4.18 -26.80
C ILE A 243 -14.39 5.30 -25.76
N LEU A 244 -13.37 5.49 -24.93
CA LEU A 244 -13.35 6.44 -23.83
C LEU A 244 -11.99 7.08 -23.70
N LYS A 245 -11.96 8.40 -23.46
CA LYS A 245 -10.74 9.12 -23.09
C LYS A 245 -10.88 9.71 -21.70
N LEU A 246 -9.98 9.31 -20.78
CA LEU A 246 -9.86 9.89 -19.46
C LEU A 246 -8.74 10.92 -19.43
N VAL A 247 -8.98 12.05 -18.80
CA VAL A 247 -7.99 13.12 -18.65
C VAL A 247 -7.90 13.60 -17.21
N SER A 248 -6.68 13.82 -16.72
CA SER A 248 -6.48 14.39 -15.39
C SER A 248 -6.60 15.90 -15.47
N LEU A 249 -7.48 16.47 -14.67
CA LEU A 249 -7.78 17.90 -14.63
C LEU A 249 -7.41 18.51 -13.29
N SER A 250 -6.84 19.71 -13.30
CA SER A 250 -6.65 20.51 -12.08
C SER A 250 -6.49 21.98 -12.40
N ASP A 251 -6.97 22.83 -11.49
CA ASP A 251 -6.75 24.27 -11.51
C ASP A 251 -6.44 24.75 -10.08
N GLY A 252 -5.16 24.80 -9.76
CA GLY A 252 -4.66 25.26 -8.45
C GLY A 252 -4.24 26.75 -8.46
N GLY A 253 -4.65 27.51 -9.47
CA GLY A 253 -4.37 28.94 -9.58
C GLY A 253 -2.94 29.30 -10.04
N THR A 254 -2.08 28.31 -10.31
CA THR A 254 -0.74 28.52 -10.86
C THR A 254 -0.48 27.59 -12.06
N PRO A 255 0.40 27.96 -13.01
CA PRO A 255 0.75 27.07 -14.13
C PRO A 255 1.25 25.69 -13.69
N ALA A 256 2.02 25.61 -12.59
CA ALA A 256 2.55 24.37 -12.06
C ALA A 256 1.46 23.46 -11.45
N SER A 257 0.34 24.02 -10.97
CA SER A 257 -0.80 23.33 -10.38
C SER A 257 -1.98 23.13 -11.33
N THR A 258 -1.90 23.68 -12.54
CA THR A 258 -2.94 23.59 -13.58
C THR A 258 -2.58 22.51 -14.59
N ARG A 259 -3.54 21.62 -14.92
CA ARG A 259 -3.36 20.54 -15.90
C ARG A 259 -4.51 20.49 -16.86
N ASN A 260 -4.19 20.34 -18.16
CA ASN A 260 -5.14 20.17 -19.26
C ASN A 260 -6.23 21.26 -19.27
N LYS A 261 -5.82 22.54 -19.13
CA LYS A 261 -6.74 23.68 -19.03
C LYS A 261 -7.75 23.74 -20.19
N ASP A 262 -7.31 23.39 -21.41
CA ASP A 262 -8.14 23.41 -22.62
C ASP A 262 -9.27 22.36 -22.59
N LEU A 263 -9.18 21.37 -21.68
CA LEU A 263 -10.18 20.31 -21.51
C LEU A 263 -11.06 20.53 -20.27
N HIS A 264 -10.89 21.62 -19.50
CA HIS A 264 -11.71 21.88 -18.32
C HIS A 264 -13.22 21.97 -18.65
N TYR A 265 -13.58 22.40 -19.86
CA TYR A 265 -14.98 22.57 -20.30
C TYR A 265 -15.33 21.72 -21.53
N ASN A 266 -14.48 20.75 -21.86
CA ASN A 266 -14.62 19.91 -23.05
C ASN A 266 -14.64 18.41 -22.70
N CYS A 267 -15.25 18.05 -21.56
CA CYS A 267 -15.50 16.67 -21.16
C CYS A 267 -17.00 16.47 -20.97
N ASP A 268 -17.47 15.24 -21.20
CA ASP A 268 -18.88 14.89 -20.99
C ASP A 268 -19.24 14.81 -19.52
N TYR A 269 -18.28 14.33 -18.68
CA TYR A 269 -18.45 14.17 -17.23
C TYR A 269 -17.16 14.46 -16.48
N TYR A 270 -17.34 14.72 -15.16
CA TYR A 270 -16.24 15.01 -14.25
C TYR A 270 -16.35 14.20 -12.97
N LEU A 271 -15.24 13.59 -12.53
CA LEU A 271 -15.13 12.86 -11.28
C LEU A 271 -14.00 13.43 -10.41
N PRO A 272 -14.22 13.65 -9.12
CA PRO A 272 -13.14 14.12 -8.24
C PRO A 272 -12.09 13.03 -8.06
N SER A 273 -10.82 13.43 -7.97
CA SER A 273 -9.73 12.49 -7.68
C SER A 273 -9.67 12.06 -6.22
N THR A 274 -10.19 12.91 -5.33
CA THR A 274 -10.21 12.69 -3.88
C THR A 274 -11.36 13.47 -3.24
N VAL A 275 -12.08 12.83 -2.33
CA VAL A 275 -13.15 13.46 -1.53
C VAL A 275 -12.88 13.18 -0.05
N PHE A 276 -12.89 14.21 0.79
CA PHE A 276 -12.63 14.11 2.22
C PHE A 276 -13.92 14.13 3.04
N GLY A 277 -13.87 13.47 4.21
CA GLY A 277 -14.96 13.42 5.18
C GLY A 277 -16.09 12.48 4.77
N SER A 278 -17.28 12.67 5.33
CA SER A 278 -18.48 11.86 5.09
C SER A 278 -19.17 12.12 3.75
N LYS A 279 -18.54 12.86 2.84
CA LYS A 279 -19.10 13.16 1.52
C LYS A 279 -18.88 12.00 0.57
N SER A 280 -19.92 11.58 -0.14
CA SER A 280 -19.83 10.57 -1.19
C SER A 280 -19.08 11.09 -2.44
N MET A 281 -18.44 10.17 -3.14
CA MET A 281 -17.87 10.42 -4.48
C MET A 281 -19.02 10.61 -5.45
N ARG A 282 -19.12 11.77 -6.11
CA ARG A 282 -20.23 12.10 -7.01
C ARG A 282 -19.72 12.40 -8.41
N LEU A 283 -20.58 12.15 -9.40
CA LEU A 283 -20.43 12.62 -10.76
C LEU A 283 -20.82 14.11 -10.83
N TYR A 284 -20.10 14.86 -11.65
CA TYR A 284 -20.36 16.28 -11.90
C TYR A 284 -20.48 16.53 -13.40
N ASP A 285 -21.35 17.46 -13.78
CA ASP A 285 -21.57 17.86 -15.18
C ASP A 285 -20.64 19.01 -15.60
N THR A 286 -20.02 19.72 -14.65
CA THR A 286 -19.09 20.81 -14.94
C THR A 286 -17.79 20.68 -14.12
N PHE A 287 -16.70 21.18 -14.70
CA PHE A 287 -15.40 21.25 -14.00
C PHE A 287 -15.42 22.16 -12.78
N ASP A 288 -16.22 23.23 -12.82
CA ASP A 288 -16.27 24.23 -11.75
C ASP A 288 -16.91 23.69 -10.48
N ASP A 289 -17.76 22.67 -10.58
CA ASP A 289 -18.41 22.02 -9.44
C ASP A 289 -17.49 20.99 -8.74
N LEU A 290 -16.36 20.63 -9.36
CA LEU A 290 -15.43 19.67 -8.77
C LEU A 290 -14.84 20.17 -7.46
N PRO A 291 -14.87 19.35 -6.38
CA PRO A 291 -14.17 19.65 -5.15
C PRO A 291 -12.68 19.96 -5.40
N LEU A 292 -12.19 21.07 -4.84
CA LEU A 292 -10.80 21.51 -4.99
C LEU A 292 -10.39 21.75 -6.46
N ARG A 293 -11.36 21.87 -7.39
CA ARG A 293 -11.11 22.02 -8.85
C ARG A 293 -10.07 21.01 -9.34
N ARG A 294 -10.22 19.74 -8.94
CA ARG A 294 -9.26 18.67 -9.21
C ARG A 294 -9.96 17.32 -9.37
N GLY A 295 -9.69 16.65 -10.50
CA GLY A 295 -10.30 15.36 -10.78
C GLY A 295 -9.93 14.80 -12.13
N TYR A 296 -10.88 14.09 -12.69
CA TYR A 296 -10.82 13.44 -13.99
C TYR A 296 -11.97 13.92 -14.87
N GLY A 297 -11.65 14.28 -16.09
CA GLY A 297 -12.65 14.47 -17.15
C GLY A 297 -12.81 13.17 -17.93
N ILE A 298 -14.03 12.86 -18.30
CA ILE A 298 -14.42 11.72 -19.12
C ILE A 298 -14.91 12.26 -20.44
N ILE A 299 -14.34 11.77 -21.55
CA ILE A 299 -14.78 12.07 -22.92
C ILE A 299 -15.18 10.75 -23.55
N ILE A 300 -16.45 10.61 -23.92
CA ILE A 300 -16.99 9.41 -24.54
C ILE A 300 -16.81 9.55 -26.06
N LEU A 301 -16.11 8.62 -26.68
CA LEU A 301 -15.78 8.65 -28.10
C LEU A 301 -16.70 7.75 -28.92
N ASP A 302 -17.17 6.64 -28.33
CA ASP A 302 -18.08 5.69 -28.97
C ASP A 302 -19.00 5.05 -27.91
N ASN A 303 -20.09 4.38 -28.34
CA ASN A 303 -21.04 3.71 -27.45
C ASN A 303 -21.69 4.64 -26.40
N PHE A 304 -21.92 5.90 -26.74
CA PHE A 304 -22.34 6.96 -25.82
C PHE A 304 -23.48 6.52 -24.88
N ILE A 305 -24.59 6.00 -25.43
CA ILE A 305 -25.78 5.66 -24.63
C ILE A 305 -25.46 4.65 -23.52
N LYS A 306 -24.68 3.63 -23.85
CA LYS A 306 -24.36 2.56 -22.92
C LYS A 306 -23.40 3.05 -21.83
N ILE A 307 -22.36 3.80 -22.22
CA ILE A 307 -21.36 4.35 -21.29
C ILE A 307 -21.98 5.42 -20.40
N ASP A 308 -22.82 6.30 -20.93
CA ASP A 308 -23.59 7.30 -20.19
C ASP A 308 -24.42 6.63 -19.08
N ALA A 309 -25.17 5.57 -19.44
CA ALA A 309 -25.95 4.82 -18.47
C ALA A 309 -25.06 4.23 -17.34
N ILE A 310 -23.92 3.61 -17.68
CA ILE A 310 -22.99 3.06 -16.70
C ILE A 310 -22.48 4.17 -15.77
N ILE A 311 -22.00 5.29 -16.32
CA ILE A 311 -21.41 6.39 -15.56
C ILE A 311 -22.41 7.01 -14.60
N ARG A 312 -23.65 7.22 -15.04
CA ARG A 312 -24.71 7.86 -14.23
C ARG A 312 -25.27 6.96 -13.13
N THR A 313 -25.29 5.65 -13.36
CA THR A 313 -25.85 4.69 -12.38
C THR A 313 -24.81 4.15 -11.39
N THR A 314 -23.54 4.43 -11.62
CA THR A 314 -22.44 3.93 -10.76
C THR A 314 -22.41 4.65 -9.42
N ASP A 315 -22.36 3.89 -8.31
CA ASP A 315 -21.88 4.38 -7.02
C ASP A 315 -20.36 4.51 -7.06
N TRP A 316 -19.87 5.70 -7.36
CA TRP A 316 -18.44 5.98 -7.44
C TRP A 316 -17.72 5.90 -6.09
N SER A 317 -18.44 5.95 -4.95
CA SER A 317 -17.85 5.71 -3.64
C SER A 317 -17.45 4.24 -3.48
N GLY A 318 -18.24 3.32 -4.00
CA GLY A 318 -17.93 1.88 -4.02
C GLY A 318 -16.79 1.51 -4.97
N VAL A 319 -16.54 2.31 -6.01
CA VAL A 319 -15.42 2.12 -6.95
C VAL A 319 -14.11 2.70 -6.42
N ALA A 320 -14.18 3.79 -5.64
CA ALA A 320 -13.02 4.44 -5.05
C ALA A 320 -12.43 3.61 -3.91
N PHE A 321 -11.12 3.66 -3.73
CA PHE A 321 -10.52 3.13 -2.50
C PHE A 321 -10.48 4.19 -1.40
N THR A 322 -10.50 3.75 -0.15
CA THR A 322 -10.45 4.64 1.02
C THR A 322 -9.03 4.69 1.57
N SER A 323 -8.49 5.89 1.75
CA SER A 323 -7.21 6.07 2.43
C SER A 323 -7.35 5.99 3.95
N THR A 324 -6.22 5.90 4.66
CA THR A 324 -6.17 5.80 6.13
C THR A 324 -6.85 6.95 6.88
N ASN A 325 -7.04 8.10 6.23
CA ASN A 325 -7.80 9.25 6.76
C ASN A 325 -9.26 9.29 6.29
N ASN A 326 -9.81 8.16 5.87
CA ASN A 326 -11.19 7.99 5.37
C ASN A 326 -11.54 8.86 4.15
N ALA A 327 -10.54 9.31 3.39
CA ALA A 327 -10.79 9.99 2.13
C ALA A 327 -10.99 8.98 1.00
N TYR A 328 -12.06 9.15 0.22
CA TYR A 328 -12.26 8.41 -1.02
C TYR A 328 -11.25 8.88 -2.07
N ASN A 329 -10.62 7.93 -2.72
CA ASN A 329 -9.64 8.18 -3.78
C ASN A 329 -9.99 7.40 -5.03
N LEU A 330 -10.18 8.11 -6.13
CA LEU A 330 -10.43 7.53 -7.45
C LEU A 330 -9.15 7.62 -8.30
N ARG A 331 -8.96 6.65 -9.20
CA ARG A 331 -7.82 6.59 -10.12
C ARG A 331 -8.28 6.17 -11.50
N PHE A 332 -7.47 6.45 -12.53
CA PHE A 332 -7.78 6.12 -13.92
C PHE A 332 -8.17 4.66 -14.13
N ASP A 333 -7.37 3.76 -13.60
CA ASP A 333 -7.55 2.32 -13.73
C ASP A 333 -8.86 1.84 -13.08
N LEU A 334 -9.23 2.39 -11.94
CA LEU A 334 -10.51 2.06 -11.29
C LEU A 334 -11.70 2.48 -12.16
N ILE A 335 -11.64 3.68 -12.74
CA ILE A 335 -12.68 4.17 -13.65
C ILE A 335 -12.73 3.29 -14.91
N THR A 336 -11.56 3.05 -15.53
CA THR A 336 -11.46 2.25 -16.77
C THR A 336 -11.96 0.83 -16.55
N ASN A 337 -11.49 0.16 -15.48
CA ASN A 337 -11.87 -1.22 -15.18
C ASN A 337 -13.37 -1.33 -14.87
N HIS A 338 -13.91 -0.40 -14.07
CA HIS A 338 -15.34 -0.40 -13.77
C HIS A 338 -16.20 -0.25 -15.02
N ILE A 339 -15.89 0.71 -15.89
CA ILE A 339 -16.62 0.92 -17.14
C ILE A 339 -16.48 -0.29 -18.06
N ALA A 340 -15.27 -0.82 -18.23
CA ALA A 340 -15.01 -1.96 -19.11
C ALA A 340 -15.70 -3.26 -18.65
N THR A 341 -15.79 -3.49 -17.34
CA THR A 341 -16.45 -4.67 -16.78
C THR A 341 -17.96 -4.62 -16.95
N ASN A 342 -18.57 -3.42 -17.04
CA ASN A 342 -20.00 -3.20 -17.18
C ASN A 342 -20.42 -2.88 -18.65
N LEU A 343 -19.47 -2.73 -19.57
CA LEU A 343 -19.70 -2.50 -21.00
C LEU A 343 -20.04 -3.80 -21.75
#